data_7ea2481c0bda542bd0acc09654d10b52
#
_entry.id   7ea2481c0bda542bd0acc09654d10b52
#
_cell.length_a   1.000
_cell.length_b   1.000
_cell.length_c   1.000
_cell.angle_alpha   90.00
_cell.angle_beta   90.00
_cell.angle_gamma   90.00
#
_symmetry.space_group_name_H-M   'P 1'
#
loop_
_entity.id
_entity.type
_entity.pdbx_description
1 polymer ?
#
loop_
_entity_poly.entity_id
_entity_poly.type
_entity_poly.pdbx_seq_one_letter_code
_entity_poly.pdbx_strand_id
1 'polypeptide(L)'
;PYEVTVRSGQYNSETVSGITLIVGDTKRINFVLETIDEVVVVASAGTTLDTGYGFGTALTSKDIEQTASVQRDLKDFIRLNPLVSLDDAEENYEAISIAGAHPRTNDLRVDGVSFNDDFGLNANGYPSQRSPISLNAIEQLAVKVAPASVEYSGFRGGVIEVITKSGTNEFTGEVFSYDRGDSFMGDESNGDVYTFDLDDTSEGFAFGGPIIKDKAFFYVTYEEAEISKPITHGPIGSGLPNNIRITTDEVANIRQITQDVYGFDPLGYTSSNVSMQEFTTVRLDLDLNDAHRLTVNYKEVDSSKLNGANNSSSTMTFSSAEYQKGEVTETTGMLLVSNWSDDFITEFS
;
A
#
# COMPACT_ATOMS: atom_id res chain seq x y z
N PRO A 1 22.85 -0.37 -0.38
CA PRO A 1 23.78 -1.05 0.50
C PRO A 1 24.72 -0.05 1.18
N TYR A 2 24.94 -0.23 2.49
CA TYR A 2 25.83 0.62 3.27
C TYR A 2 27.22 -0.02 3.38
N GLU A 3 28.20 0.83 3.62
CA GLU A 3 29.56 0.43 3.92
C GLU A 3 29.97 1.05 5.26
N VAL A 4 30.47 0.22 6.17
CA VAL A 4 30.94 0.68 7.48
C VAL A 4 32.44 0.42 7.59
N THR A 5 33.21 1.48 7.81
CA THR A 5 34.66 1.41 7.99
C THR A 5 35.02 1.81 9.41
N VAL A 6 35.71 0.94 10.12
CA VAL A 6 36.31 1.25 11.43
C VAL A 6 37.77 1.62 11.23
N ARG A 7 38.20 2.76 11.82
CA ARG A 7 39.58 3.23 11.81
C ARG A 7 40.07 3.52 13.22
N SER A 8 41.22 3.03 13.54
CA SER A 8 41.90 3.33 14.80
C SER A 8 43.40 3.50 14.54
N GLY A 9 44.04 4.46 15.21
CA GLY A 9 45.44 4.82 14.94
C GLY A 9 46.49 3.73 15.26
N GLN A 10 46.10 2.62 15.87
CA GLN A 10 47.00 1.50 16.27
C GLN A 10 46.59 0.18 15.61
N TYR A 11 45.54 0.16 14.80
CA TYR A 11 44.97 -1.04 14.20
C TYR A 11 44.75 -0.83 12.71
N ASN A 12 44.71 -1.93 11.95
CA ASN A 12 44.32 -1.90 10.53
C ASN A 12 42.86 -1.46 10.41
N SER A 13 42.58 -0.61 9.43
CA SER A 13 41.19 -0.27 9.17
C SER A 13 40.48 -1.46 8.53
N GLU A 14 39.31 -1.78 9.04
CA GLU A 14 38.46 -2.83 8.51
C GLU A 14 37.19 -2.22 7.93
N THR A 15 36.77 -2.71 6.77
CA THR A 15 35.57 -2.24 6.05
C THR A 15 34.65 -3.42 5.76
N VAL A 16 33.40 -3.32 6.18
CA VAL A 16 32.33 -4.24 5.79
C VAL A 16 31.41 -3.53 4.83
N SER A 17 31.29 -4.05 3.62
CA SER A 17 30.43 -3.52 2.55
C SER A 17 29.25 -4.44 2.27
N GLY A 18 28.26 -3.95 1.51
CA GLY A 18 27.08 -4.73 1.13
C GLY A 18 26.05 -4.87 2.25
N ILE A 19 26.07 -3.98 3.25
CA ILE A 19 25.10 -3.98 4.32
C ILE A 19 23.80 -3.40 3.80
N THR A 20 22.72 -4.20 3.83
CA THR A 20 21.38 -3.74 3.55
C THR A 20 20.63 -3.63 4.87
N LEU A 21 20.04 -2.47 5.13
CA LEU A 21 19.12 -2.23 6.26
C LEU A 21 17.73 -2.04 5.67
N ILE A 22 16.74 -2.60 6.33
CA ILE A 22 15.33 -2.43 6.03
C ILE A 22 14.64 -1.80 7.24
N VAL A 23 13.46 -1.24 7.03
CA VAL A 23 12.71 -0.53 8.08
C VAL A 23 12.56 -1.39 9.33
N GLY A 24 13.00 -0.85 10.46
CA GLY A 24 12.95 -1.53 11.74
C GLY A 24 14.07 -2.54 12.01
N ASP A 25 15.06 -2.64 11.11
CA ASP A 25 16.24 -3.49 11.36
C ASP A 25 17.28 -2.76 12.18
N THR A 26 17.84 -3.50 13.14
CA THR A 26 19.09 -3.14 13.81
C THR A 26 20.13 -4.19 13.48
N LYS A 27 21.14 -3.83 12.70
CA LYS A 27 22.29 -4.71 12.41
C LYS A 27 23.45 -4.41 13.34
N ARG A 28 23.87 -5.42 14.10
CA ARG A 28 25.10 -5.34 14.89
C ARG A 28 26.25 -5.89 14.05
N ILE A 29 27.28 -5.08 13.83
CA ILE A 29 28.50 -5.46 13.12
C ILE A 29 29.62 -5.46 14.17
N ASN A 30 30.24 -6.60 14.36
CA ASN A 30 31.40 -6.72 15.25
C ASN A 30 32.67 -6.68 14.40
N PHE A 31 33.56 -5.78 14.73
CA PHE A 31 34.89 -5.69 14.13
C PHE A 31 35.93 -6.27 15.12
N VAL A 32 36.84 -7.07 14.58
CA VAL A 32 38.00 -7.53 15.30
C VAL A 32 39.19 -6.80 14.71
N LEU A 33 39.61 -5.73 15.34
CA LEU A 33 40.74 -4.92 14.88
C LEU A 33 42.07 -5.59 15.24
N GLU A 34 42.89 -5.87 14.25
CA GLU A 34 44.22 -6.43 14.43
C GLU A 34 45.28 -5.34 14.48
N THR A 35 46.27 -5.54 15.36
CA THR A 35 47.44 -4.68 15.43
C THR A 35 48.30 -4.81 14.17
N ILE A 36 49.00 -3.77 13.77
CA ILE A 36 49.70 -3.61 12.49
C ILE A 36 50.77 -4.70 12.19
N ASP A 37 51.03 -5.60 13.13
CA ASP A 37 52.15 -6.55 13.01
C ASP A 37 51.79 -8.02 12.70
N GLU A 38 50.51 -8.39 12.55
CA GLU A 38 50.18 -9.77 12.19
C GLU A 38 48.88 -9.89 11.39
N VAL A 39 48.95 -10.44 10.18
CA VAL A 39 47.80 -10.69 9.32
C VAL A 39 47.20 -12.07 9.57
N VAL A 40 46.14 -12.15 10.34
CA VAL A 40 45.28 -13.34 10.39
C VAL A 40 43.86 -12.89 10.02
N VAL A 41 43.44 -13.23 8.80
CA VAL A 41 42.09 -12.95 8.32
C VAL A 41 41.14 -13.99 8.92
N VAL A 42 40.36 -13.61 9.92
CA VAL A 42 39.19 -14.37 10.35
C VAL A 42 37.96 -13.48 10.15
N ALA A 43 37.38 -13.51 8.96
CA ALA A 43 36.10 -12.88 8.73
C ALA A 43 34.97 -13.75 9.32
N SER A 44 34.51 -13.37 10.48
CA SER A 44 33.25 -13.88 11.04
C SER A 44 32.28 -12.72 11.22
N ALA A 45 31.65 -12.34 10.13
CA ALA A 45 30.50 -11.42 10.17
C ALA A 45 29.26 -12.21 10.61
N GLY A 46 29.06 -12.35 11.90
CA GLY A 46 27.79 -12.79 12.44
C GLY A 46 26.78 -11.64 12.37
N THR A 47 26.01 -11.59 11.30
CA THR A 47 24.84 -10.71 11.22
C THR A 47 23.70 -11.33 12.01
N THR A 48 23.45 -10.86 13.21
CA THR A 48 22.17 -11.09 13.88
C THR A 48 21.21 -9.98 13.46
N LEU A 49 20.18 -10.34 12.72
CA LEU A 49 19.01 -9.49 12.50
C LEU A 49 18.34 -9.30 13.87
N ASP A 50 18.50 -8.13 14.47
CA ASP A 50 17.67 -7.72 15.60
C ASP A 50 16.46 -6.98 15.01
N THR A 51 15.37 -7.71 14.80
CA THR A 51 14.11 -7.16 14.25
C THR A 51 13.39 -6.29 15.27
N GLY A 52 14.10 -5.70 16.24
CA GLY A 52 13.47 -4.97 17.34
C GLY A 52 12.45 -5.85 18.09
N TYR A 53 12.09 -5.54 19.29
CA TYR A 53 11.14 -6.33 20.08
C TYR A 53 9.81 -6.53 19.33
N GLY A 54 9.61 -7.69 18.65
CA GLY A 54 8.38 -8.05 17.96
C GLY A 54 8.57 -9.01 16.77
N PHE A 55 7.49 -9.61 16.32
CA PHE A 55 7.43 -10.38 15.09
C PHE A 55 7.15 -9.44 13.93
N GLY A 56 7.98 -9.43 12.91
CA GLY A 56 7.81 -8.55 11.77
C GLY A 56 8.20 -9.23 10.44
N THR A 57 7.68 -8.67 9.36
CA THR A 57 8.11 -8.97 7.99
C THR A 57 8.49 -7.64 7.35
N ALA A 58 9.62 -7.59 6.67
CA ALA A 58 10.02 -6.41 5.93
C ALA A 58 10.38 -6.80 4.49
N LEU A 59 9.95 -6.00 3.56
CA LEU A 59 10.13 -6.17 2.11
C LEU A 59 10.79 -4.92 1.54
N THR A 60 11.72 -5.12 0.64
CA THR A 60 12.33 -4.05 -0.16
C THR A 60 11.54 -3.80 -1.44
N SER A 61 11.79 -2.70 -2.14
CA SER A 61 11.22 -2.44 -3.47
C SER A 61 11.44 -3.61 -4.43
N LYS A 62 12.62 -4.23 -4.37
CA LYS A 62 12.93 -5.41 -5.19
C LYS A 62 12.05 -6.63 -4.83
N ASP A 63 11.78 -6.87 -3.56
CA ASP A 63 10.89 -7.96 -3.14
C ASP A 63 9.45 -7.70 -3.60
N ILE A 64 9.02 -6.44 -3.56
CA ILE A 64 7.71 -6.00 -4.06
C ILE A 64 7.61 -6.22 -5.58
N GLU A 65 8.61 -5.80 -6.34
CA GLU A 65 8.66 -5.97 -7.80
C GLU A 65 8.68 -7.45 -8.24
N GLN A 66 9.27 -8.35 -7.43
CA GLN A 66 9.37 -9.78 -7.72
C GLN A 66 8.16 -10.59 -7.23
N THR A 67 7.33 -10.03 -6.38
CA THR A 67 6.16 -10.69 -5.83
C THR A 67 4.94 -10.41 -6.70
N ALA A 68 4.25 -11.46 -7.13
CA ALA A 68 3.05 -11.30 -7.94
C ALA A 68 1.93 -10.64 -7.14
N SER A 69 1.39 -9.55 -7.66
CA SER A 69 0.21 -8.87 -7.17
C SER A 69 -0.77 -8.69 -8.33
N VAL A 70 -1.95 -9.27 -8.18
CA VAL A 70 -2.97 -9.23 -9.24
C VAL A 70 -3.70 -7.89 -9.26
N GLN A 71 -3.90 -7.30 -8.09
CA GLN A 71 -4.65 -6.06 -7.93
C GLN A 71 -3.76 -4.84 -7.66
N ARG A 72 -2.43 -5.02 -7.62
CA ARG A 72 -1.48 -3.98 -7.24
C ARG A 72 -1.84 -3.32 -5.90
N ASP A 73 -2.21 -4.15 -4.93
CA ASP A 73 -2.61 -3.70 -3.60
C ASP A 73 -1.57 -4.09 -2.55
N LEU A 74 -1.36 -3.20 -1.59
CA LEU A 74 -0.44 -3.39 -0.46
C LEU A 74 -0.75 -4.66 0.33
N LYS A 75 -2.02 -5.09 0.37
CA LYS A 75 -2.48 -6.31 1.03
C LYS A 75 -1.79 -7.57 0.51
N ASP A 76 -1.48 -7.62 -0.78
CA ASP A 76 -0.81 -8.79 -1.38
C ASP A 76 0.56 -9.05 -0.78
N PHE A 77 1.21 -8.03 -0.27
CA PHE A 77 2.52 -8.09 0.37
C PHE A 77 2.41 -8.26 1.89
N ILE A 78 1.46 -7.57 2.51
CA ILE A 78 1.22 -7.63 3.96
C ILE A 78 0.80 -9.04 4.40
N ARG A 79 -0.01 -9.74 3.59
CA ARG A 79 -0.44 -11.13 3.86
C ARG A 79 0.69 -12.17 3.83
N LEU A 80 1.89 -11.81 3.37
CA LEU A 80 3.05 -12.69 3.47
C LEU A 80 3.51 -12.89 4.92
N ASN A 81 3.08 -12.03 5.83
CA ASN A 81 3.29 -12.23 7.26
C ASN A 81 2.28 -13.28 7.78
N PRO A 82 2.73 -14.38 8.42
CA PRO A 82 1.85 -15.47 8.87
C PRO A 82 0.87 -15.08 9.98
N LEU A 83 1.05 -13.93 10.64
CA LEU A 83 0.15 -13.40 11.65
C LEU A 83 -0.85 -12.39 11.08
N VAL A 84 -0.87 -12.21 9.77
CA VAL A 84 -1.83 -11.38 9.06
C VAL A 84 -2.86 -12.28 8.37
N SER A 85 -4.12 -11.95 8.53
CA SER A 85 -5.22 -12.50 7.76
C SER A 85 -5.97 -11.40 7.04
N LEU A 86 -6.46 -11.69 5.85
CA LEU A 86 -7.39 -10.82 5.15
C LEU A 86 -8.81 -11.30 5.48
N ASP A 87 -9.69 -10.38 5.84
CA ASP A 87 -11.10 -10.66 6.06
C ASP A 87 -11.83 -10.55 4.72
N ASP A 88 -12.17 -11.70 4.15
CA ASP A 88 -12.87 -11.82 2.85
C ASP A 88 -14.39 -11.64 2.97
N ALA A 89 -14.92 -11.28 4.16
CA ALA A 89 -16.33 -10.98 4.30
C ALA A 89 -16.75 -9.89 3.31
N GLU A 90 -17.88 -10.09 2.64
CA GLU A 90 -18.38 -9.19 1.58
C GLU A 90 -18.45 -7.72 2.00
N GLU A 91 -18.63 -7.45 3.29
CA GLU A 91 -18.70 -6.10 3.85
C GLU A 91 -17.33 -5.48 4.12
N ASN A 92 -16.27 -6.29 4.31
CA ASN A 92 -14.97 -5.81 4.79
C ASN A 92 -13.89 -5.70 3.70
N TYR A 93 -14.18 -6.09 2.46
CA TYR A 93 -13.31 -5.90 1.28
C TYR A 93 -11.84 -6.27 1.52
N GLU A 94 -11.58 -7.49 2.02
CA GLU A 94 -10.22 -7.95 2.34
C GLU A 94 -9.49 -7.06 3.36
N ALA A 95 -10.21 -6.65 4.37
CA ALA A 95 -9.65 -5.85 5.44
C ALA A 95 -8.53 -6.59 6.19
N ILE A 96 -7.45 -5.88 6.52
CA ILE A 96 -6.26 -6.47 7.11
C ILE A 96 -6.46 -6.65 8.61
N SER A 97 -6.44 -7.90 9.07
CA SER A 97 -6.41 -8.25 10.49
C SER A 97 -5.00 -8.71 10.87
N ILE A 98 -4.33 -7.99 11.77
CA ILE A 98 -3.02 -8.35 12.31
C ILE A 98 -3.20 -8.96 13.68
N ALA A 99 -2.72 -10.18 13.88
CA ALA A 99 -2.85 -10.96 15.12
C ALA A 99 -4.30 -11.10 15.62
N GLY A 100 -5.28 -11.17 14.70
CA GLY A 100 -6.70 -11.27 15.04
C GLY A 100 -7.35 -9.96 15.51
N ALA A 101 -6.65 -8.83 15.44
CA ALA A 101 -7.21 -7.54 15.79
C ALA A 101 -8.13 -7.00 14.69
N HIS A 102 -9.11 -6.18 15.09
CA HIS A 102 -10.02 -5.55 14.15
C HIS A 102 -9.25 -4.64 13.16
N PRO A 103 -9.52 -4.66 11.85
CA PRO A 103 -8.78 -3.92 10.82
C PRO A 103 -8.56 -2.43 11.13
N ARG A 104 -9.56 -1.74 11.63
CA ARG A 104 -9.49 -0.31 12.02
C ARG A 104 -8.59 -0.02 13.22
N THR A 105 -8.01 -1.04 13.86
CA THR A 105 -7.13 -0.89 15.00
C THR A 105 -5.67 -1.15 14.67
N ASN A 106 -5.33 -1.33 13.40
CA ASN A 106 -3.97 -1.29 12.91
C ASN A 106 -3.54 0.18 12.72
N ASP A 107 -2.24 0.44 12.72
CA ASP A 107 -1.69 1.74 12.36
C ASP A 107 -0.92 1.60 11.04
N LEU A 108 -1.39 2.28 10.01
CA LEU A 108 -0.68 2.42 8.75
C LEU A 108 0.10 3.74 8.79
N ARG A 109 1.41 3.65 8.62
CA ARG A 109 2.30 4.81 8.56
C ARG A 109 3.01 4.88 7.21
N VAL A 110 3.06 6.06 6.65
CA VAL A 110 3.83 6.35 5.45
C VAL A 110 4.83 7.46 5.76
N ASP A 111 6.13 7.14 5.69
CA ASP A 111 7.25 8.00 6.12
C ASP A 111 7.06 8.54 7.57
N GLY A 112 6.63 7.67 8.47
CA GLY A 112 6.43 7.99 9.88
C GLY A 112 5.13 8.71 10.23
N VAL A 113 4.36 9.16 9.24
CA VAL A 113 3.07 9.84 9.44
C VAL A 113 1.94 8.82 9.36
N SER A 114 1.03 8.84 10.34
CA SER A 114 -0.17 8.00 10.34
C SER A 114 -1.06 8.30 9.14
N PHE A 115 -1.54 7.26 8.48
CA PHE A 115 -2.33 7.33 7.27
C PHE A 115 -3.54 6.39 7.36
N ASN A 116 -4.29 6.56 8.45
CA ASN A 116 -5.45 5.75 8.80
C ASN A 116 -6.78 6.42 8.41
N ASP A 117 -7.85 5.64 8.41
CA ASP A 117 -9.22 6.15 8.29
C ASP A 117 -9.71 6.67 9.66
N ASP A 118 -9.43 7.92 9.98
CA ASP A 118 -9.79 8.56 11.24
C ASP A 118 -11.31 8.74 11.42
N PHE A 119 -12.07 8.74 10.32
CA PHE A 119 -13.52 8.91 10.33
C PHE A 119 -14.29 7.59 10.36
N GLY A 120 -13.61 6.46 10.13
CA GLY A 120 -14.24 5.15 10.08
C GLY A 120 -15.17 4.97 8.88
N LEU A 121 -14.87 5.62 7.76
CA LEU A 121 -15.67 5.57 6.53
C LEU A 121 -15.49 4.27 5.76
N ASN A 122 -14.33 3.62 5.93
CA ASN A 122 -13.97 2.38 5.24
C ASN A 122 -13.84 1.20 6.18
N ALA A 123 -14.40 0.08 5.81
CA ALA A 123 -14.29 -1.16 6.59
C ALA A 123 -12.86 -1.73 6.58
N ASN A 124 -12.07 -1.43 5.54
CA ASN A 124 -10.69 -1.90 5.41
C ASN A 124 -9.69 -1.19 6.34
N GLY A 125 -10.07 -0.08 6.97
CA GLY A 125 -9.21 0.72 7.85
C GLY A 125 -8.30 1.72 7.12
N TYR A 126 -8.33 1.76 5.78
CA TYR A 126 -7.60 2.73 4.97
C TYR A 126 -8.41 4.02 4.76
N PRO A 127 -7.74 5.16 4.55
CA PRO A 127 -8.39 6.42 4.21
C PRO A 127 -8.78 6.47 2.71
N SER A 128 -8.99 5.32 2.09
CA SER A 128 -9.31 5.13 0.68
C SER A 128 -9.96 3.77 0.46
N GLN A 129 -10.51 3.57 -0.74
CA GLN A 129 -11.20 2.32 -1.06
C GLN A 129 -10.26 1.11 -1.16
N ARG A 130 -8.96 1.36 -1.40
CA ARG A 130 -7.90 0.36 -1.55
C ARG A 130 -6.62 0.86 -0.88
N SER A 131 -5.47 0.24 -1.23
CA SER A 131 -4.16 0.69 -0.79
C SER A 131 -4.02 2.21 -1.00
N PRO A 132 -3.66 2.98 0.03
CA PRO A 132 -3.59 4.43 -0.07
C PRO A 132 -2.25 4.93 -0.61
N ILE A 133 -1.47 4.07 -1.24
CA ILE A 133 -0.18 4.42 -1.83
C ILE A 133 0.10 3.56 -3.06
N SER A 134 0.67 4.18 -4.10
CA SER A 134 1.18 3.47 -5.28
C SER A 134 2.34 2.53 -4.92
N LEU A 135 2.32 1.30 -5.42
CA LEU A 135 3.43 0.35 -5.22
C LEU A 135 4.75 0.88 -5.79
N ASN A 136 4.70 1.70 -6.84
CA ASN A 136 5.87 2.29 -7.48
C ASN A 136 6.52 3.38 -6.61
N ALA A 137 5.80 3.92 -5.62
CA ALA A 137 6.33 4.86 -4.63
C ALA A 137 7.07 4.18 -3.48
N ILE A 138 6.96 2.85 -3.30
CA ILE A 138 7.44 2.14 -2.11
C ILE A 138 8.90 1.72 -2.27
N GLU A 139 9.74 2.17 -1.36
CA GLU A 139 11.11 1.68 -1.18
C GLU A 139 11.15 0.48 -0.23
N GLN A 140 10.41 0.58 0.88
CA GLN A 140 10.34 -0.47 1.89
C GLN A 140 8.94 -0.55 2.50
N LEU A 141 8.52 -1.77 2.80
CA LEU A 141 7.29 -2.09 3.50
C LEU A 141 7.61 -3.00 4.67
N ALA A 142 7.20 -2.62 5.87
CA ALA A 142 7.33 -3.46 7.06
C ALA A 142 5.97 -3.67 7.73
N VAL A 143 5.73 -4.91 8.17
CA VAL A 143 4.60 -5.26 9.04
C VAL A 143 5.17 -5.64 10.39
N LYS A 144 4.84 -4.88 11.42
CA LYS A 144 5.28 -5.10 12.81
C LYS A 144 4.09 -5.55 13.64
N VAL A 145 4.17 -6.74 14.20
CA VAL A 145 3.09 -7.32 15.02
C VAL A 145 3.37 -7.01 16.49
N ALA A 146 2.44 -6.28 17.12
CA ALA A 146 2.54 -5.87 18.52
C ALA A 146 3.92 -5.28 18.89
N PRO A 147 4.46 -4.28 18.15
CA PRO A 147 5.75 -3.69 18.48
C PRO A 147 5.73 -3.08 19.88
N ALA A 148 6.80 -3.33 20.64
CA ALA A 148 6.93 -2.87 22.03
C ALA A 148 7.71 -1.55 22.17
N SER A 149 8.19 -0.96 21.05
CA SER A 149 8.87 0.34 21.08
C SER A 149 7.92 1.46 21.44
N VAL A 150 8.39 2.45 22.18
CA VAL A 150 7.66 3.67 22.54
C VAL A 150 7.36 4.58 21.34
N GLU A 151 8.01 4.33 20.21
CA GLU A 151 7.79 5.07 18.96
C GLU A 151 6.45 4.75 18.30
N TYR A 152 5.85 3.60 18.66
CA TYR A 152 4.59 3.15 18.09
C TYR A 152 3.45 3.30 19.09
N SER A 153 2.39 3.93 18.65
CA SER A 153 1.16 4.13 19.43
C SER A 153 -0.07 4.05 18.52
N GLY A 154 -1.26 4.02 19.10
CA GLY A 154 -2.51 4.09 18.33
C GLY A 154 -2.98 2.76 17.72
N PHE A 155 -2.29 1.65 17.94
CA PHE A 155 -2.63 0.34 17.40
C PHE A 155 -3.03 -0.68 18.47
N ARG A 156 -3.67 -1.77 18.04
CA ARG A 156 -3.93 -2.98 18.87
C ARG A 156 -3.41 -4.26 18.24
N GLY A 157 -3.43 -4.37 16.91
CA GLY A 157 -2.92 -5.53 16.16
C GLY A 157 -1.46 -5.35 15.80
N GLY A 158 -1.19 -4.39 14.96
CA GLY A 158 0.16 -4.11 14.47
C GLY A 158 0.26 -2.79 13.76
N VAL A 159 1.48 -2.52 13.31
CA VAL A 159 1.85 -1.35 12.53
C VAL A 159 2.30 -1.79 11.14
N ILE A 160 1.76 -1.17 10.13
CA ILE A 160 2.19 -1.28 8.75
C ILE A 160 2.99 0.00 8.45
N GLU A 161 4.25 -0.15 8.15
CA GLU A 161 5.15 0.98 7.92
C GLU A 161 5.66 0.96 6.49
N VAL A 162 5.44 2.04 5.78
CA VAL A 162 5.89 2.25 4.41
C VAL A 162 6.89 3.38 4.37
N ILE A 163 8.01 3.16 3.72
CA ILE A 163 8.99 4.19 3.36
C ILE A 163 8.89 4.42 1.86
N THR A 164 8.75 5.66 1.46
CA THR A 164 8.70 6.03 0.04
C THR A 164 10.11 6.10 -0.56
N LYS A 165 10.20 5.83 -1.88
CA LYS A 165 11.43 5.99 -2.65
C LYS A 165 11.91 7.44 -2.56
N SER A 166 13.22 7.63 -2.60
CA SER A 166 13.89 8.94 -2.65
C SER A 166 14.68 9.10 -3.94
N GLY A 167 14.96 10.33 -4.32
CA GLY A 167 15.86 10.62 -5.41
C GLY A 167 17.32 10.27 -5.07
N THR A 168 18.11 10.06 -6.09
CA THR A 168 19.55 9.76 -6.01
C THR A 168 20.35 10.74 -6.85
N ASN A 169 21.68 10.56 -6.92
CA ASN A 169 22.54 11.38 -7.80
C ASN A 169 22.36 11.08 -9.30
N GLU A 170 21.57 10.08 -9.63
CA GLU A 170 21.21 9.72 -11.00
C GLU A 170 19.71 9.91 -11.20
N PHE A 171 19.32 10.42 -12.37
CA PHE A 171 17.91 10.47 -12.74
C PHE A 171 17.42 9.06 -13.04
N THR A 172 16.33 8.69 -12.40
CA THR A 172 15.62 7.43 -12.63
C THR A 172 14.17 7.74 -12.92
N GLY A 173 13.55 6.95 -13.78
CA GLY A 173 12.13 7.13 -14.06
C GLY A 173 11.55 5.90 -14.75
N GLU A 174 10.27 5.73 -14.56
CA GLU A 174 9.47 4.69 -15.18
C GLU A 174 8.09 5.23 -15.56
N VAL A 175 7.53 4.68 -16.61
CA VAL A 175 6.13 4.85 -17.01
C VAL A 175 5.54 3.47 -17.10
N PHE A 176 4.37 3.28 -16.54
CA PHE A 176 3.73 1.97 -16.51
C PHE A 176 2.26 2.06 -16.89
N SER A 177 1.75 1.00 -17.47
CA SER A 177 0.34 0.78 -17.75
C SER A 177 0.04 -0.70 -17.54
N TYR A 178 -0.99 -0.98 -16.75
CA TYR A 178 -1.50 -2.32 -16.47
C TYR A 178 -2.96 -2.37 -16.87
N ASP A 179 -3.31 -3.43 -17.54
CA ASP A 179 -4.67 -3.70 -18.00
C ASP A 179 -5.05 -5.13 -17.65
N ARG A 180 -6.26 -5.32 -17.12
CA ARG A 180 -6.84 -6.62 -16.84
C ARG A 180 -8.32 -6.59 -17.15
N GLY A 181 -8.69 -7.07 -18.32
CA GLY A 181 -10.06 -7.20 -18.74
C GLY A 181 -10.66 -8.59 -18.58
N ASP A 182 -11.93 -8.72 -18.90
CA ASP A 182 -12.68 -9.98 -18.91
C ASP A 182 -12.04 -11.07 -19.80
N SER A 183 -11.35 -10.67 -20.88
CA SER A 183 -10.62 -11.55 -21.78
C SER A 183 -9.51 -12.37 -21.11
N PHE A 184 -9.03 -11.95 -19.93
CA PHE A 184 -8.04 -12.69 -19.13
C PHE A 184 -8.68 -13.61 -18.08
N MET A 185 -10.03 -13.62 -17.99
CA MET A 185 -10.77 -14.50 -17.09
C MET A 185 -11.46 -15.62 -17.86
N GLY A 186 -11.64 -16.76 -17.19
CA GLY A 186 -12.50 -17.81 -17.74
C GLY A 186 -13.97 -17.38 -17.61
N ASP A 187 -14.72 -17.55 -18.66
CA ASP A 187 -16.15 -17.23 -18.79
C ASP A 187 -17.06 -18.43 -18.60
N GLU A 188 -16.51 -19.61 -18.35
CA GLU A 188 -17.26 -20.87 -18.19
C GLU A 188 -16.96 -21.53 -16.82
N SER A 189 -18.02 -21.96 -16.13
CA SER A 189 -17.93 -22.77 -14.92
C SER A 189 -19.06 -23.81 -14.93
N ASN A 190 -18.72 -25.10 -14.75
CA ASN A 190 -19.64 -26.22 -14.76
C ASN A 190 -20.51 -26.37 -16.04
N GLY A 191 -20.04 -25.83 -17.17
CA GLY A 191 -20.76 -25.85 -18.44
C GLY A 191 -21.71 -24.66 -18.66
N ASP A 192 -21.77 -23.74 -17.71
CA ASP A 192 -22.51 -22.48 -17.85
C ASP A 192 -21.53 -21.36 -18.23
N VAL A 193 -21.93 -20.53 -19.21
CA VAL A 193 -21.19 -19.36 -19.64
C VAL A 193 -21.68 -18.15 -18.87
N TYR A 194 -20.74 -17.38 -18.30
CA TYR A 194 -20.99 -16.18 -17.53
C TYR A 194 -20.41 -14.95 -18.21
N THR A 195 -21.12 -13.84 -18.07
CA THR A 195 -20.61 -12.54 -18.52
C THR A 195 -20.13 -11.78 -17.28
N PHE A 196 -18.86 -11.39 -17.32
CA PHE A 196 -18.25 -10.51 -16.33
C PHE A 196 -18.00 -9.16 -17.00
N ASP A 197 -18.20 -8.09 -16.25
CA ASP A 197 -17.80 -6.74 -16.62
C ASP A 197 -16.60 -6.39 -15.75
N LEU A 198 -15.42 -6.86 -16.18
CA LEU A 198 -14.15 -6.63 -15.54
C LEU A 198 -13.30 -5.75 -16.45
N ASP A 199 -12.94 -4.60 -15.97
CA ASP A 199 -12.04 -3.67 -16.62
C ASP A 199 -11.21 -2.96 -15.52
N ASP A 200 -10.02 -3.50 -15.28
CA ASP A 200 -9.10 -2.95 -14.31
C ASP A 200 -7.92 -2.33 -15.05
N THR A 201 -7.76 -1.04 -14.93
CA THR A 201 -6.63 -0.30 -15.49
C THR A 201 -5.84 0.39 -14.40
N SER A 202 -4.54 0.50 -14.58
CA SER A 202 -3.67 1.31 -13.71
C SER A 202 -2.54 1.87 -14.56
N GLU A 203 -2.46 3.19 -14.62
CA GLU A 203 -1.47 3.91 -15.41
C GLU A 203 -0.75 4.94 -14.55
N GLY A 204 0.53 5.17 -14.83
CA GLY A 204 1.25 6.15 -14.05
C GLY A 204 2.69 6.30 -14.45
N PHE A 205 3.36 7.13 -13.66
CA PHE A 205 4.80 7.33 -13.79
C PHE A 205 5.43 7.53 -12.41
N ALA A 206 6.72 7.24 -12.34
CA ALA A 206 7.58 7.62 -11.22
C ALA A 206 8.87 8.22 -11.78
N PHE A 207 9.34 9.29 -11.14
CA PHE A 207 10.54 10.00 -11.59
C PHE A 207 11.28 10.61 -10.41
N GLY A 208 12.60 10.43 -10.35
CA GLY A 208 13.43 10.98 -9.30
C GLY A 208 14.84 11.29 -9.75
N GLY A 209 15.54 12.10 -8.97
CA GLY A 209 16.92 12.48 -9.26
C GLY A 209 17.42 13.64 -8.42
N PRO A 210 18.61 14.17 -8.73
CA PRO A 210 19.19 15.27 -8.02
C PRO A 210 18.64 16.62 -8.51
N ILE A 211 18.22 17.47 -7.58
CA ILE A 211 18.07 18.92 -7.81
C ILE A 211 19.47 19.56 -7.72
N ILE A 212 20.23 19.17 -6.70
CA ILE A 212 21.62 19.53 -6.51
C ILE A 212 22.36 18.25 -6.14
N LYS A 213 23.36 17.86 -6.93
CA LYS A 213 24.15 16.65 -6.66
C LYS A 213 24.69 16.64 -5.24
N ASP A 214 24.61 15.49 -4.59
CA ASP A 214 25.08 15.20 -3.24
C ASP A 214 24.37 16.01 -2.12
N LYS A 215 23.31 16.81 -2.45
CA LYS A 215 22.69 17.71 -1.48
C LYS A 215 21.17 17.75 -1.51
N ALA A 216 20.57 17.73 -2.68
CA ALA A 216 19.12 17.90 -2.78
C ALA A 216 18.56 16.97 -3.84
N PHE A 217 17.56 16.20 -3.45
CA PHE A 217 16.96 15.16 -4.26
C PHE A 217 15.44 15.29 -4.25
N PHE A 218 14.83 14.80 -5.30
CA PHE A 218 13.37 14.69 -5.38
C PHE A 218 12.95 13.32 -5.91
N TYR A 219 11.75 12.93 -5.57
CA TYR A 219 11.03 11.78 -6.13
C TYR A 219 9.55 12.11 -6.25
N VAL A 220 8.97 11.85 -7.40
CA VAL A 220 7.55 12.09 -7.69
C VAL A 220 6.94 10.82 -8.27
N THR A 221 5.77 10.44 -7.79
CA THR A 221 4.97 9.35 -8.35
C THR A 221 3.54 9.82 -8.54
N TYR A 222 2.97 9.47 -9.69
CA TYR A 222 1.55 9.61 -9.98
C TYR A 222 1.03 8.28 -10.52
N GLU A 223 -0.13 7.86 -10.06
CA GLU A 223 -0.83 6.68 -10.56
C GLU A 223 -2.34 6.96 -10.54
N GLU A 224 -3.02 6.61 -11.62
CA GLU A 224 -4.47 6.57 -11.72
C GLU A 224 -4.88 5.11 -11.93
N ALA A 225 -5.87 4.64 -11.17
CA ALA A 225 -6.39 3.29 -11.25
C ALA A 225 -7.91 3.29 -11.30
N GLU A 226 -8.46 2.57 -12.26
CA GLU A 226 -9.86 2.23 -12.34
C GLU A 226 -10.01 0.71 -12.17
N ILE A 227 -10.90 0.29 -11.29
CA ILE A 227 -11.10 -1.11 -10.99
C ILE A 227 -12.57 -1.41 -10.92
N SER A 228 -13.00 -2.34 -11.73
CA SER A 228 -14.36 -2.85 -11.72
C SER A 228 -14.45 -4.18 -10.98
N LYS A 229 -15.45 -4.31 -10.09
CA LYS A 229 -15.81 -5.57 -9.46
C LYS A 229 -17.15 -6.03 -10.01
N PRO A 230 -17.22 -7.18 -10.70
CA PRO A 230 -18.47 -7.72 -11.19
C PRO A 230 -19.47 -7.97 -10.06
N ILE A 231 -20.71 -7.56 -10.25
CA ILE A 231 -21.81 -7.94 -9.39
C ILE A 231 -22.26 -9.34 -9.79
N THR A 232 -22.23 -10.28 -8.88
CA THR A 232 -22.47 -11.70 -9.19
C THR A 232 -23.94 -12.10 -9.20
N HIS A 233 -24.82 -11.28 -8.63
CA HIS A 233 -26.27 -11.57 -8.52
C HIS A 233 -27.10 -10.60 -9.37
N GLY A 234 -27.97 -11.12 -10.20
CA GLY A 234 -28.88 -10.33 -11.02
C GLY A 234 -30.15 -11.04 -11.44
N PRO A 235 -31.06 -10.34 -12.12
CA PRO A 235 -32.31 -10.92 -12.60
C PRO A 235 -32.09 -12.12 -13.52
N ILE A 236 -33.01 -13.05 -13.53
CA ILE A 236 -33.05 -14.13 -14.53
C ILE A 236 -33.07 -13.50 -15.93
N GLY A 237 -32.12 -13.91 -16.77
CA GLY A 237 -31.94 -13.32 -18.11
C GLY A 237 -30.94 -12.16 -18.17
N SER A 238 -30.31 -11.79 -17.07
CA SER A 238 -29.26 -10.76 -17.04
C SER A 238 -27.88 -11.22 -17.57
N GLY A 239 -27.66 -12.55 -17.60
CA GLY A 239 -26.34 -13.12 -17.92
C GLY A 239 -25.38 -13.17 -16.72
N LEU A 240 -25.77 -12.66 -15.55
CA LEU A 240 -24.94 -12.70 -14.33
C LEU A 240 -24.90 -14.13 -13.74
N PRO A 241 -23.81 -14.49 -13.03
CA PRO A 241 -23.58 -15.87 -12.56
C PRO A 241 -24.69 -16.42 -11.64
N ASN A 242 -25.26 -15.59 -10.81
CA ASN A 242 -26.28 -16.00 -9.84
C ASN A 242 -27.61 -15.28 -10.10
N ASN A 243 -28.64 -16.07 -10.30
CA ASN A 243 -29.98 -15.53 -10.54
C ASN A 243 -30.70 -15.23 -9.23
N ILE A 244 -31.29 -14.06 -9.13
CA ILE A 244 -32.31 -13.71 -8.14
C ILE A 244 -33.70 -14.10 -8.63
N ARG A 245 -34.72 -14.06 -7.75
CA ARG A 245 -36.06 -14.56 -8.05
C ARG A 245 -36.93 -13.59 -8.88
N ILE A 246 -36.34 -12.78 -9.71
CA ILE A 246 -37.01 -11.83 -10.60
C ILE A 246 -36.37 -11.90 -11.98
N THR A 247 -37.15 -11.71 -13.02
CA THR A 247 -36.69 -11.69 -14.40
C THR A 247 -36.37 -10.26 -14.85
N THR A 248 -35.57 -10.13 -15.91
CA THR A 248 -35.33 -8.82 -16.58
C THR A 248 -36.60 -8.15 -17.03
N ASP A 249 -37.59 -8.93 -17.49
CA ASP A 249 -38.91 -8.39 -17.95
C ASP A 249 -39.73 -7.85 -16.77
N GLU A 250 -39.69 -8.54 -15.61
CA GLU A 250 -40.34 -8.05 -14.39
C GLU A 250 -39.69 -6.77 -13.87
N VAL A 251 -38.36 -6.67 -13.92
CA VAL A 251 -37.63 -5.44 -13.57
C VAL A 251 -38.05 -4.29 -14.50
N ALA A 252 -38.12 -4.54 -15.82
CA ALA A 252 -38.59 -3.54 -16.80
C ALA A 252 -40.05 -3.10 -16.54
N ASN A 253 -40.94 -4.06 -16.21
CA ASN A 253 -42.32 -3.78 -15.85
C ASN A 253 -42.45 -2.95 -14.57
N ILE A 254 -41.68 -3.27 -13.52
CA ILE A 254 -41.66 -2.47 -12.29
C ILE A 254 -41.20 -1.05 -12.58
N ARG A 255 -40.16 -0.89 -13.38
CA ARG A 255 -39.65 0.43 -13.80
C ARG A 255 -40.73 1.23 -14.51
N GLN A 256 -41.45 0.59 -15.45
CA GLN A 256 -42.54 1.24 -16.20
C GLN A 256 -43.70 1.67 -15.29
N ILE A 257 -44.14 0.77 -14.38
CA ILE A 257 -45.19 1.07 -13.41
C ILE A 257 -44.79 2.23 -12.51
N THR A 258 -43.53 2.23 -12.01
CA THR A 258 -43.02 3.29 -11.14
C THR A 258 -43.01 4.63 -11.86
N GLN A 259 -42.60 4.65 -13.11
CA GLN A 259 -42.62 5.84 -13.94
C GLN A 259 -44.06 6.36 -14.22
N ASP A 260 -44.99 5.46 -14.57
CA ASP A 260 -46.33 5.84 -14.97
C ASP A 260 -47.22 6.26 -13.79
N VAL A 261 -47.08 5.60 -12.65
CA VAL A 261 -47.91 5.82 -11.46
C VAL A 261 -47.35 6.89 -10.52
N TYR A 262 -46.04 6.91 -10.37
CA TYR A 262 -45.37 7.78 -9.37
C TYR A 262 -44.53 8.91 -10.03
N GLY A 263 -44.36 8.89 -11.33
CA GLY A 263 -43.52 9.88 -12.04
C GLY A 263 -42.06 9.78 -11.77
N PHE A 264 -41.58 8.62 -11.23
CA PHE A 264 -40.22 8.38 -10.83
C PHE A 264 -39.63 7.19 -11.61
N ASP A 265 -38.48 7.39 -12.22
CA ASP A 265 -37.73 6.32 -12.89
C ASP A 265 -36.69 5.72 -11.91
N PRO A 266 -36.87 4.46 -11.45
CA PRO A 266 -35.90 3.81 -10.60
C PRO A 266 -34.64 3.37 -11.35
N LEU A 267 -34.55 3.62 -12.67
CA LEU A 267 -33.48 3.15 -13.55
C LEU A 267 -33.47 1.62 -13.70
N GLY A 268 -32.32 1.04 -13.94
CA GLY A 268 -32.14 -0.42 -14.06
C GLY A 268 -31.46 -1.01 -12.83
N TYR A 269 -30.56 -1.91 -13.11
CA TYR A 269 -29.64 -2.49 -12.14
C TYR A 269 -28.21 -2.42 -12.70
N THR A 270 -27.23 -2.36 -11.82
CA THR A 270 -25.81 -2.26 -12.18
C THR A 270 -25.19 -3.65 -12.24
N SER A 271 -24.32 -3.90 -13.20
CA SER A 271 -23.59 -5.16 -13.42
C SER A 271 -22.19 -5.17 -12.81
N SER A 272 -21.63 -4.01 -12.59
CA SER A 272 -20.29 -3.84 -12.00
C SER A 272 -20.26 -2.70 -11.00
N ASN A 273 -19.34 -2.81 -10.05
CA ASN A 273 -19.05 -1.77 -9.07
C ASN A 273 -17.67 -1.17 -9.36
N VAL A 274 -17.67 0.05 -9.89
CA VAL A 274 -16.44 0.72 -10.30
C VAL A 274 -15.88 1.55 -9.16
N SER A 275 -14.58 1.40 -8.94
CA SER A 275 -13.79 2.22 -8.02
C SER A 275 -12.67 2.91 -8.78
N MET A 276 -12.53 4.22 -8.58
CA MET A 276 -11.45 5.03 -9.12
C MET A 276 -10.54 5.48 -8.00
N GLN A 277 -9.25 5.58 -8.29
CA GLN A 277 -8.26 6.03 -7.33
C GLN A 277 -7.09 6.72 -8.01
N GLU A 278 -6.73 7.90 -7.52
CA GLU A 278 -5.57 8.65 -7.95
C GLU A 278 -4.59 8.78 -6.78
N PHE A 279 -3.31 8.62 -7.07
CA PHE A 279 -2.22 8.74 -6.10
C PHE A 279 -1.23 9.79 -6.57
N THR A 280 -0.90 10.71 -5.71
CA THR A 280 0.22 11.63 -5.90
C THR A 280 1.16 11.54 -4.72
N THR A 281 2.43 11.28 -4.97
CA THR A 281 3.48 11.34 -3.94
C THR A 281 4.60 12.23 -4.42
N VAL A 282 5.00 13.19 -3.60
CA VAL A 282 6.18 14.04 -3.82
C VAL A 282 7.05 13.98 -2.59
N ARG A 283 8.31 13.66 -2.78
CA ARG A 283 9.32 13.63 -1.72
C ARG A 283 10.51 14.49 -2.10
N LEU A 284 10.99 15.29 -1.16
CA LEU A 284 12.19 16.09 -1.23
C LEU A 284 13.12 15.72 -0.07
N ASP A 285 14.35 15.41 -0.38
CA ASP A 285 15.40 15.13 0.58
C ASP A 285 16.51 16.19 0.41
N LEU A 286 16.86 16.89 1.50
CA LEU A 286 17.79 18.00 1.51
C LEU A 286 18.87 17.75 2.57
N ASP A 287 20.10 17.53 2.15
CA ASP A 287 21.26 17.50 3.01
C ASP A 287 21.73 18.95 3.24
N LEU A 288 21.24 19.57 4.32
CA LEU A 288 21.53 20.97 4.66
C LEU A 288 23.02 21.17 4.94
N ASN A 289 23.63 20.19 5.58
CA ASN A 289 25.07 20.03 5.79
C ASN A 289 25.34 18.58 6.23
N ASP A 290 26.59 18.24 6.56
CA ASP A 290 27.00 16.89 6.94
C ASP A 290 26.30 16.36 8.21
N ALA A 291 25.72 17.24 9.01
CA ALA A 291 25.07 16.88 10.27
C ALA A 291 23.52 16.94 10.19
N HIS A 292 22.94 17.60 9.22
CA HIS A 292 21.50 17.88 9.20
C HIS A 292 20.88 17.50 7.85
N ARG A 293 19.87 16.62 7.92
CA ARG A 293 19.06 16.22 6.76
C ARG A 293 17.60 16.55 7.01
N LEU A 294 16.98 17.20 6.03
CA LEU A 294 15.56 17.51 6.00
C LEU A 294 14.89 16.68 4.91
N THR A 295 13.86 15.94 5.28
CA THR A 295 12.94 15.30 4.35
C THR A 295 11.58 15.97 4.42
N VAL A 296 11.01 16.30 3.27
CA VAL A 296 9.64 16.82 3.15
C VAL A 296 8.89 15.92 2.18
N ASN A 297 7.70 15.49 2.56
CA ASN A 297 6.85 14.68 1.70
C ASN A 297 5.43 15.24 1.65
N TYR A 298 4.83 15.12 0.48
CA TYR A 298 3.42 15.38 0.22
C TYR A 298 2.80 14.12 -0.40
N LYS A 299 1.64 13.74 0.07
CA LYS A 299 0.89 12.60 -0.42
C LYS A 299 -0.57 12.99 -0.52
N GLU A 300 -1.18 12.62 -1.63
CA GLU A 300 -2.59 12.79 -1.88
C GLU A 300 -3.16 11.49 -2.44
N VAL A 301 -4.31 11.11 -1.92
CA VAL A 301 -5.10 10.00 -2.44
C VAL A 301 -6.52 10.53 -2.64
N ASP A 302 -6.97 10.56 -3.88
CA ASP A 302 -8.37 10.76 -4.23
C ASP A 302 -8.96 9.42 -4.64
N SER A 303 -10.02 9.00 -3.98
CA SER A 303 -10.67 7.73 -4.27
C SER A 303 -12.18 7.85 -4.28
N SER A 304 -12.80 7.12 -5.19
CA SER A 304 -14.26 7.04 -5.25
C SER A 304 -14.73 5.65 -5.62
N LYS A 305 -15.93 5.30 -5.18
CA LYS A 305 -16.60 4.08 -5.61
C LYS A 305 -18.11 4.25 -5.65
N LEU A 306 -18.74 3.44 -6.48
CA LEU A 306 -20.20 3.29 -6.50
C LEU A 306 -20.64 2.46 -5.28
N ASN A 307 -21.52 3.02 -4.46
CA ASN A 307 -22.16 2.39 -3.33
C ASN A 307 -23.65 2.20 -3.57
N GLY A 308 -24.26 1.23 -2.86
CA GLY A 308 -25.70 1.01 -2.90
C GLY A 308 -26.13 -0.17 -3.78
N ALA A 309 -25.25 -0.67 -4.64
CA ALA A 309 -25.52 -1.87 -5.45
C ALA A 309 -25.48 -3.15 -4.58
N ASN A 310 -26.51 -3.35 -3.77
CA ASN A 310 -26.61 -4.49 -2.84
C ASN A 310 -27.49 -5.60 -3.44
N ASN A 311 -26.92 -6.39 -4.35
CA ASN A 311 -27.58 -7.53 -4.92
C ASN A 311 -27.15 -8.82 -4.17
N SER A 312 -28.13 -9.63 -3.80
CA SER A 312 -27.94 -10.92 -3.14
C SER A 312 -28.91 -11.94 -3.72
N SER A 313 -28.88 -13.18 -3.26
CA SER A 313 -29.81 -14.23 -3.71
C SER A 313 -31.31 -13.89 -3.58
N SER A 314 -31.65 -12.89 -2.77
CA SER A 314 -33.05 -12.51 -2.49
C SER A 314 -33.34 -11.01 -2.67
N THR A 315 -32.33 -10.21 -2.89
CA THR A 315 -32.47 -8.74 -2.95
C THR A 315 -31.82 -8.20 -4.21
N MET A 316 -32.50 -7.24 -4.85
CA MET A 316 -31.97 -6.44 -5.94
C MET A 316 -32.17 -4.97 -5.59
N THR A 317 -31.15 -4.17 -5.85
CA THR A 317 -31.20 -2.71 -5.71
C THR A 317 -31.32 -2.09 -7.10
N PHE A 318 -32.23 -1.13 -7.26
CA PHE A 318 -32.31 -0.31 -8.48
C PHE A 318 -31.19 0.76 -8.45
N SER A 319 -30.67 1.09 -9.62
CA SER A 319 -29.54 2.03 -9.74
C SER A 319 -29.86 3.45 -9.25
N SER A 320 -31.13 3.80 -9.13
CA SER A 320 -31.55 5.07 -8.51
C SER A 320 -31.23 5.17 -7.00
N ALA A 321 -30.96 4.05 -6.35
CA ALA A 321 -30.57 4.02 -4.94
C ALA A 321 -29.03 4.00 -4.76
N GLU A 322 -28.30 3.93 -5.85
CA GLU A 322 -26.84 3.99 -5.85
C GLU A 322 -26.33 5.42 -5.73
N TYR A 323 -25.19 5.58 -5.13
CA TYR A 323 -24.53 6.87 -4.96
C TYR A 323 -23.01 6.74 -5.02
N GLN A 324 -22.34 7.77 -5.50
CA GLN A 324 -20.90 7.84 -5.51
C GLN A 324 -20.40 8.23 -4.12
N LYS A 325 -19.51 7.43 -3.54
CA LYS A 325 -18.76 7.75 -2.33
C LYS A 325 -17.37 8.19 -2.74
N GLY A 326 -17.00 9.42 -2.44
CA GLY A 326 -15.67 9.98 -2.70
C GLY A 326 -14.94 10.33 -1.40
N GLU A 327 -13.64 10.16 -1.40
CA GLU A 327 -12.74 10.42 -0.28
C GLU A 327 -11.44 11.01 -0.80
N VAL A 328 -11.01 12.13 -0.21
CA VAL A 328 -9.71 12.75 -0.48
C VAL A 328 -8.92 12.82 0.81
N THR A 329 -7.71 12.31 0.78
CA THR A 329 -6.77 12.38 1.90
C THR A 329 -5.48 13.03 1.45
N GLU A 330 -5.16 14.15 2.05
CA GLU A 330 -3.92 14.89 1.83
C GLU A 330 -3.05 14.84 3.09
N THR A 331 -1.77 14.59 2.92
CA THR A 331 -0.82 14.55 4.03
C THR A 331 0.48 15.25 3.64
N THR A 332 0.95 16.14 4.50
CA THR A 332 2.28 16.74 4.39
C THR A 332 3.08 16.37 5.63
N GLY A 333 4.23 15.74 5.41
CA GLY A 333 5.17 15.35 6.46
C GLY A 333 6.49 16.09 6.31
N MET A 334 7.14 16.32 7.44
CA MET A 334 8.49 16.88 7.50
C MET A 334 9.28 16.13 8.56
N LEU A 335 10.49 15.71 8.24
CA LEU A 335 11.41 15.05 9.16
C LEU A 335 12.76 15.75 9.09
N LEU A 336 13.22 16.28 10.22
CA LEU A 336 14.57 16.83 10.37
C LEU A 336 15.40 15.90 11.27
N VAL A 337 16.39 15.27 10.69
CA VAL A 337 17.39 14.48 11.42
C VAL A 337 18.64 15.31 11.62
N SER A 338 19.12 15.40 12.86
CA SER A 338 20.30 16.19 13.22
C SER A 338 21.27 15.38 14.06
N ASN A 339 22.45 15.15 13.52
CA ASN A 339 23.57 14.47 14.17
C ASN A 339 24.51 15.52 14.80
N TRP A 340 24.32 15.79 16.10
CA TRP A 340 25.07 16.80 16.83
C TRP A 340 26.45 16.31 17.28
N SER A 341 26.54 15.00 17.55
CA SER A 341 27.79 14.30 17.89
C SER A 341 27.59 12.80 17.62
N ASP A 342 28.65 12.01 17.78
CA ASP A 342 28.59 10.54 17.63
C ASP A 342 27.59 9.86 18.58
N ASP A 343 27.29 10.49 19.72
CA ASP A 343 26.41 9.95 20.75
C ASP A 343 25.07 10.75 20.88
N PHE A 344 24.86 11.80 20.10
CA PHE A 344 23.68 12.63 20.21
C PHE A 344 23.05 12.94 18.85
N ILE A 345 21.89 12.33 18.61
CA ILE A 345 21.07 12.49 17.42
C ILE A 345 19.70 13.00 17.86
N THR A 346 19.13 13.92 17.12
CA THR A 346 17.75 14.36 17.30
C THR A 346 16.95 14.19 16.01
N GLU A 347 15.74 13.73 16.18
CA GLU A 347 14.74 13.64 15.11
C GLU A 347 13.56 14.52 15.49
N PHE A 348 13.14 15.35 14.56
CA PHE A 348 11.96 16.21 14.70
C PHE A 348 11.03 15.97 13.52
N SER A 349 9.82 15.48 13.80
CA SER A 349 8.76 15.23 12.83
C SER A 349 7.50 16.02 13.17
#